data_5aaf7a4b0d8be0a082a261ba92b7d313
#
_entry.id   5aaf7a4b0d8be0a082a261ba92b7d313
#
_cell.length_a   1.000
_cell.length_b   1.000
_cell.length_c   1.000
_cell.angle_alpha   90.00
_cell.angle_beta   90.00
_cell.angle_gamma   90.00
#
_symmetry.space_group_name_H-M   'P 1'
#
loop_
_entity.id
_entity.type
_entity.pdbx_description
1 polymer ?
#
loop_
_entity_poly.entity_id
_entity_poly.type
_entity_poly.pdbx_seq_one_letter_code
_entity_poly.pdbx_strand_id
1 'polypeptide(L)'
;MRSLSGTLCGLEALARWEDPEKGFISTGIFIPALEDSRQISKLDMYMIEHVCQNYRERVNRGEPVVPVSFNLSRIDFFTCEVLEELNRITDKYCVPHYMLNVEITESVFVHDFRKISEEIDNFHKAGFQVWMDDFGSGYSSLNVLKDYSFDELKIDMEFLAHFTEKAKSVIESTVRMAKKIGVQTLAEGVETKEQLNFLKSIGCEKIQGYYFGKPMPYDNVVKRIKEQHWVTETREMAQYYDAAGREDFLTNCPFALLEDDGTKFRYLFVNNEFMKSLATAGTTSTDMSEHTINDNASQLSHLFRNFANEIAESGKEQVLTYTSKNQYMRLRCKTIASCGNKHIHRTELINVTFNSDQRQQDMLDGLVRNIYYLYNTVFIINFDENSCNPIVASASSWEFLHQKTYGLEEVRLSYARQNIHPDDQERFLEFVRLDNMEQRIEDSPEGMIADYFRTKGADGNFTWDVHTIISIPKTNGKVFLYTSKLSPLDDGTLRKHVLKEYIKDDKPELKTAENKAE
;
A
#
# COMPACT_ATOMS: atom_id res chain seq x y z
N MET A 1 -19.47 3.34 -8.43
CA MET A 1 -18.92 2.15 -7.74
C MET A 1 -17.42 2.30 -7.59
N ARG A 2 -16.85 1.93 -6.45
CA ARG A 2 -15.39 1.89 -6.23
C ARG A 2 -14.77 0.74 -7.02
N SER A 3 -13.73 0.99 -7.77
CA SER A 3 -13.12 -0.05 -8.62
C SER A 3 -12.44 -1.16 -7.80
N LEU A 4 -11.70 -0.81 -6.74
CA LEU A 4 -10.93 -1.75 -5.92
C LEU A 4 -11.81 -2.66 -5.07
N SER A 5 -12.82 -2.10 -4.38
CA SER A 5 -13.65 -2.83 -3.41
C SER A 5 -14.97 -3.32 -3.98
N GLY A 6 -15.48 -2.70 -5.05
CA GLY A 6 -16.84 -2.94 -5.57
C GLY A 6 -17.94 -2.35 -4.69
N THR A 7 -17.62 -1.45 -3.75
CA THR A 7 -18.60 -0.77 -2.90
C THR A 7 -19.28 0.38 -3.64
N LEU A 8 -20.49 0.75 -3.21
CA LEU A 8 -21.19 1.92 -3.73
C LEU A 8 -20.61 3.17 -3.05
N CYS A 9 -19.89 3.99 -3.80
CA CYS A 9 -19.19 5.18 -3.31
C CYS A 9 -19.89 6.51 -3.63
N GLY A 10 -20.90 6.50 -4.51
CA GLY A 10 -21.64 7.70 -4.88
C GLY A 10 -22.78 7.39 -5.85
N LEU A 11 -23.61 8.40 -6.07
CA LEU A 11 -24.70 8.41 -7.05
C LEU A 11 -24.62 9.71 -7.83
N GLU A 12 -25.17 9.74 -9.03
CA GLU A 12 -25.35 10.93 -9.84
C GLU A 12 -26.84 11.28 -9.96
N ALA A 13 -27.20 12.54 -9.74
CA ALA A 13 -28.55 13.05 -9.90
C ALA A 13 -28.77 13.54 -11.33
N LEU A 14 -29.62 12.85 -12.06
CA LEU A 14 -29.92 13.11 -13.46
C LEU A 14 -31.37 13.57 -13.63
N ALA A 15 -31.59 14.80 -14.12
CA ALA A 15 -32.92 15.31 -14.40
C ALA A 15 -33.63 14.48 -15.48
N ARG A 16 -34.89 14.20 -15.23
CA ARG A 16 -35.81 13.56 -16.21
C ARG A 16 -37.11 14.32 -16.23
N TRP A 17 -37.56 14.70 -17.41
CA TRP A 17 -38.84 15.38 -17.57
C TRP A 17 -39.88 14.41 -18.13
N GLU A 18 -40.87 14.13 -17.35
CA GLU A 18 -42.03 13.35 -17.76
C GLU A 18 -43.26 14.28 -17.89
N ASP A 19 -43.71 14.49 -19.12
CA ASP A 19 -44.88 15.29 -19.42
C ASP A 19 -46.12 14.38 -19.45
N PRO A 20 -47.24 14.75 -18.80
CA PRO A 20 -48.43 13.91 -18.73
C PRO A 20 -49.04 13.55 -20.10
N GLU A 21 -48.86 14.41 -21.12
CA GLU A 21 -49.41 14.20 -22.45
C GLU A 21 -48.38 13.64 -23.44
N LYS A 22 -47.13 14.06 -23.33
CA LYS A 22 -46.04 13.74 -24.27
C LYS A 22 -45.12 12.64 -23.81
N GLY A 23 -45.23 12.20 -22.56
CA GLY A 23 -44.31 11.22 -21.95
C GLY A 23 -42.92 11.82 -21.67
N PHE A 24 -41.88 11.00 -21.71
CA PHE A 24 -40.52 11.45 -21.44
C PHE A 24 -39.98 12.38 -22.52
N ILE A 25 -39.57 13.60 -22.12
CA ILE A 25 -38.90 14.57 -22.96
C ILE A 25 -37.39 14.36 -22.80
N SER A 26 -36.68 14.25 -23.93
CA SER A 26 -35.21 14.05 -23.93
C SER A 26 -34.47 15.23 -23.27
N THR A 27 -33.45 14.93 -22.49
CA THR A 27 -32.52 15.93 -21.92
C THR A 27 -31.91 16.82 -22.99
N GLY A 28 -31.56 16.27 -24.15
CA GLY A 28 -31.04 17.00 -25.31
C GLY A 28 -32.04 18.01 -25.92
N ILE A 29 -33.32 18.00 -25.51
CA ILE A 29 -34.33 18.96 -25.96
C ILE A 29 -34.57 20.02 -24.87
N PHE A 30 -34.82 19.60 -23.62
CA PHE A 30 -35.27 20.55 -22.62
C PHE A 30 -34.12 21.32 -21.94
N ILE A 31 -32.93 20.71 -21.79
CA ILE A 31 -31.79 21.40 -21.18
C ILE A 31 -31.37 22.60 -22.03
N PRO A 32 -31.08 22.49 -23.36
CA PRO A 32 -30.75 23.63 -24.17
C PRO A 32 -31.87 24.71 -24.18
N ALA A 33 -33.14 24.30 -24.22
CA ALA A 33 -34.26 25.27 -24.18
C ALA A 33 -34.33 26.03 -22.85
N LEU A 34 -34.00 25.39 -21.72
CA LEU A 34 -33.92 26.05 -20.41
C LEU A 34 -32.70 26.96 -20.31
N GLU A 35 -31.58 26.59 -20.90
CA GLU A 35 -30.38 27.41 -20.99
C GLU A 35 -30.63 28.67 -21.84
N ASP A 36 -31.19 28.51 -23.04
CA ASP A 36 -31.53 29.63 -23.93
C ASP A 36 -32.51 30.62 -23.27
N SER A 37 -33.47 30.10 -22.51
CA SER A 37 -34.44 30.91 -21.76
C SER A 37 -33.93 31.40 -20.39
N ARG A 38 -32.70 31.05 -20.00
CA ARG A 38 -32.09 31.34 -18.69
C ARG A 38 -32.92 30.84 -17.50
N GLN A 39 -33.60 29.68 -17.67
CA GLN A 39 -34.41 29.05 -16.63
C GLN A 39 -33.70 27.80 -16.04
N ILE A 40 -32.54 27.43 -16.56
CA ILE A 40 -31.82 26.21 -16.14
C ILE A 40 -31.50 26.22 -14.64
N SER A 41 -31.11 27.37 -14.08
CA SER A 41 -30.82 27.52 -12.65
C SER A 41 -31.99 27.13 -11.74
N LYS A 42 -33.24 27.28 -12.21
CA LYS A 42 -34.40 26.83 -11.44
C LYS A 42 -34.50 25.29 -11.40
N LEU A 43 -34.16 24.64 -12.52
CA LEU A 43 -34.13 23.19 -12.58
C LEU A 43 -33.01 22.65 -11.68
N ASP A 44 -31.80 23.22 -11.76
CA ASP A 44 -30.65 22.73 -11.03
C ASP A 44 -30.86 22.89 -9.52
N MET A 45 -31.36 24.05 -9.07
CA MET A 45 -31.71 24.24 -7.65
C MET A 45 -32.85 23.32 -7.20
N TYR A 46 -33.84 23.06 -8.05
CA TYR A 46 -34.90 22.11 -7.77
C TYR A 46 -34.34 20.68 -7.60
N MET A 47 -33.45 20.26 -8.48
CA MET A 47 -32.80 18.95 -8.39
C MET A 47 -31.99 18.81 -7.09
N ILE A 48 -31.19 19.82 -6.75
CA ILE A 48 -30.38 19.84 -5.54
C ILE A 48 -31.26 19.79 -4.28
N GLU A 49 -32.33 20.54 -4.25
CA GLU A 49 -33.26 20.53 -3.12
C GLU A 49 -33.88 19.14 -2.92
N HIS A 50 -34.26 18.44 -4.01
CA HIS A 50 -34.76 17.07 -3.94
C HIS A 50 -33.70 16.06 -3.47
N VAL A 51 -32.46 16.20 -3.91
CA VAL A 51 -31.33 15.39 -3.41
C VAL A 51 -31.17 15.57 -1.91
N CYS A 52 -31.18 16.80 -1.42
CA CYS A 52 -31.06 17.13 0.00
C CYS A 52 -32.25 16.61 0.83
N GLN A 53 -33.47 16.73 0.30
CA GLN A 53 -34.67 16.18 0.93
C GLN A 53 -34.56 14.65 1.06
N ASN A 54 -34.24 13.95 -0.02
CA ASN A 54 -34.05 12.52 -0.04
C ASN A 54 -32.97 12.05 0.94
N TYR A 55 -31.84 12.76 0.98
CA TYR A 55 -30.78 12.52 1.97
C TYR A 55 -31.34 12.54 3.39
N ARG A 56 -32.04 13.62 3.77
CA ARG A 56 -32.58 13.81 5.11
C ARG A 56 -33.62 12.71 5.47
N GLU A 57 -34.48 12.37 4.55
CA GLU A 57 -35.47 11.31 4.75
C GLU A 57 -34.82 9.97 5.02
N ARG A 58 -33.73 9.62 4.31
CA ARG A 58 -32.99 8.37 4.54
C ARG A 58 -32.26 8.36 5.86
N VAL A 59 -31.60 9.43 6.21
CA VAL A 59 -30.93 9.56 7.51
C VAL A 59 -31.95 9.39 8.64
N ASN A 60 -33.13 9.99 8.51
CA ASN A 60 -34.20 9.83 9.51
C ASN A 60 -34.73 8.39 9.61
N ARG A 61 -34.64 7.61 8.54
CA ARG A 61 -34.99 6.17 8.53
C ARG A 61 -33.83 5.27 9.00
N GLY A 62 -32.66 5.82 9.31
CA GLY A 62 -31.46 5.05 9.65
C GLY A 62 -30.89 4.26 8.46
N GLU A 63 -31.19 4.69 7.23
CA GLU A 63 -30.68 4.06 6.03
C GLU A 63 -29.30 4.61 5.65
N PRO A 64 -28.41 3.81 5.06
CA PRO A 64 -27.12 4.28 4.61
C PRO A 64 -27.28 5.29 3.47
N VAL A 65 -26.43 6.31 3.46
CA VAL A 65 -26.36 7.36 2.43
C VAL A 65 -24.95 7.41 1.84
N VAL A 66 -24.86 7.81 0.59
CA VAL A 66 -23.59 8.05 -0.14
C VAL A 66 -23.62 9.44 -0.75
N PRO A 67 -22.48 10.04 -1.07
CA PRO A 67 -22.42 11.30 -1.78
C PRO A 67 -23.19 11.27 -3.09
N VAL A 68 -23.78 12.39 -3.47
CA VAL A 68 -24.52 12.55 -4.73
C VAL A 68 -23.89 13.71 -5.51
N SER A 69 -23.55 13.44 -6.77
CA SER A 69 -23.11 14.47 -7.69
C SER A 69 -24.29 15.02 -8.49
N PHE A 70 -24.18 16.27 -8.89
CA PHE A 70 -25.17 16.96 -9.70
C PHE A 70 -24.49 17.95 -10.64
N ASN A 71 -25.08 18.11 -11.81
CA ASN A 71 -24.61 19.01 -12.85
C ASN A 71 -24.99 20.47 -12.55
N LEU A 72 -24.08 21.40 -12.81
CA LEU A 72 -24.33 22.83 -12.90
C LEU A 72 -24.09 23.32 -14.32
N SER A 73 -25.07 24.07 -14.87
CA SER A 73 -24.89 24.72 -16.15
C SER A 73 -23.92 25.92 -16.00
N ARG A 74 -23.21 26.22 -17.07
CA ARG A 74 -22.43 27.44 -17.16
C ARG A 74 -23.25 28.69 -16.79
N ILE A 75 -24.52 28.70 -17.13
CA ILE A 75 -25.39 29.86 -16.91
C ILE A 75 -25.59 30.14 -15.43
N ASP A 76 -25.55 29.13 -14.57
CA ASP A 76 -25.72 29.28 -13.12
C ASP A 76 -24.69 30.20 -12.50
N PHE A 77 -23.46 30.12 -12.95
CA PHE A 77 -22.35 30.95 -12.46
C PHE A 77 -22.52 32.46 -12.80
N PHE A 78 -23.48 32.80 -13.68
CA PHE A 78 -23.71 34.16 -14.12
C PHE A 78 -25.12 34.69 -13.79
N THR A 79 -26.04 33.81 -13.40
CA THR A 79 -27.46 34.18 -13.21
C THR A 79 -27.92 34.12 -11.76
N CYS A 80 -27.24 33.41 -10.90
CA CYS A 80 -27.58 33.29 -9.48
C CYS A 80 -26.31 33.18 -8.60
N GLU A 81 -26.48 33.45 -7.31
CA GLU A 81 -25.45 33.21 -6.29
C GLU A 81 -25.49 31.74 -5.90
N VAL A 82 -24.93 30.88 -6.77
CA VAL A 82 -25.06 29.42 -6.68
C VAL A 82 -24.62 28.89 -5.32
N LEU A 83 -23.47 29.35 -4.82
CA LEU A 83 -22.94 28.89 -3.54
C LEU A 83 -23.83 29.29 -2.35
N GLU A 84 -24.40 30.50 -2.38
CA GLU A 84 -25.32 30.93 -1.32
C GLU A 84 -26.59 30.08 -1.28
N GLU A 85 -27.12 29.80 -2.48
CA GLU A 85 -28.32 28.96 -2.59
C GLU A 85 -28.07 27.50 -2.18
N LEU A 86 -26.90 26.93 -2.55
CA LEU A 86 -26.45 25.64 -2.08
C LEU A 86 -26.34 25.58 -0.56
N ASN A 87 -25.68 26.58 0.05
CA ASN A 87 -25.58 26.66 1.50
C ASN A 87 -26.96 26.74 2.15
N ARG A 88 -27.87 27.57 1.63
CA ARG A 88 -29.24 27.66 2.13
C ARG A 88 -30.00 26.33 2.08
N ILE A 89 -29.86 25.59 0.97
CA ILE A 89 -30.53 24.28 0.81
C ILE A 89 -29.91 23.24 1.74
N THR A 90 -28.58 23.15 1.79
CA THR A 90 -27.88 22.19 2.66
C THR A 90 -28.16 22.44 4.13
N ASP A 91 -28.18 23.70 4.58
CA ASP A 91 -28.54 24.08 5.94
C ASP A 91 -30.00 23.70 6.26
N LYS A 92 -30.95 23.99 5.36
CA LYS A 92 -32.37 23.65 5.50
C LYS A 92 -32.57 22.17 5.78
N TYR A 93 -31.85 21.28 5.08
CA TYR A 93 -31.98 19.83 5.21
C TYR A 93 -30.88 19.21 6.08
N CYS A 94 -29.98 20.03 6.66
CA CYS A 94 -28.81 19.60 7.44
C CYS A 94 -27.98 18.53 6.69
N VAL A 95 -27.62 18.79 5.45
CA VAL A 95 -26.78 17.91 4.60
C VAL A 95 -25.34 18.37 4.73
N PRO A 96 -24.39 17.52 5.12
CA PRO A 96 -22.98 17.87 5.11
C PRO A 96 -22.50 18.14 3.67
N HIS A 97 -21.72 19.18 3.43
CA HIS A 97 -21.31 19.61 2.10
C HIS A 97 -20.54 18.51 1.33
N TYR A 98 -19.73 17.70 2.04
CA TYR A 98 -19.02 16.56 1.42
C TYR A 98 -19.93 15.45 0.87
N MET A 99 -21.23 15.52 1.12
CA MET A 99 -22.23 14.62 0.55
C MET A 99 -22.78 15.10 -0.79
N LEU A 100 -22.33 16.26 -1.26
CA LEU A 100 -22.73 16.87 -2.51
C LEU A 100 -21.50 17.21 -3.35
N ASN A 101 -21.46 16.73 -4.59
CA ASN A 101 -20.36 16.98 -5.51
C ASN A 101 -20.89 17.78 -6.71
N VAL A 102 -20.20 18.85 -7.04
CA VAL A 102 -20.56 19.75 -8.14
C VAL A 102 -19.90 19.29 -9.42
N GLU A 103 -20.67 18.96 -10.45
CA GLU A 103 -20.15 18.60 -11.78
C GLU A 103 -20.19 19.80 -12.71
N ILE A 104 -19.07 20.08 -13.38
CA ILE A 104 -18.92 21.19 -14.30
C ILE A 104 -18.32 20.66 -15.59
N THR A 105 -19.02 20.85 -16.72
CA THR A 105 -18.54 20.43 -18.04
C THR A 105 -17.40 21.31 -18.55
N GLU A 106 -16.55 20.78 -19.43
CA GLU A 106 -15.44 21.51 -20.05
C GLU A 106 -15.88 22.83 -20.72
N SER A 107 -17.08 22.86 -21.27
CA SER A 107 -17.62 24.06 -21.97
C SER A 107 -17.75 25.31 -21.09
N VAL A 108 -17.81 25.14 -19.78
CA VAL A 108 -17.92 26.27 -18.82
C VAL A 108 -16.66 27.16 -18.87
N PHE A 109 -15.51 26.60 -19.16
CA PHE A 109 -14.18 27.24 -19.03
C PHE A 109 -13.78 28.09 -20.27
N VAL A 110 -14.59 28.12 -21.32
CA VAL A 110 -14.28 28.84 -22.57
C VAL A 110 -14.36 30.36 -22.38
N HIS A 111 -15.12 30.83 -21.40
CA HIS A 111 -15.39 32.28 -21.17
C HIS A 111 -15.15 32.62 -19.69
N ASP A 112 -14.50 33.73 -19.41
CA ASP A 112 -14.29 34.30 -18.06
C ASP A 112 -13.57 33.40 -17.03
N PHE A 113 -12.31 33.13 -17.35
CA PHE A 113 -11.38 32.35 -16.53
C PHE A 113 -11.36 32.76 -15.03
N ARG A 114 -11.33 34.05 -14.72
CA ARG A 114 -11.15 34.50 -13.32
C ARG A 114 -12.36 34.19 -12.46
N LYS A 115 -13.56 34.47 -12.97
CA LYS A 115 -14.79 34.26 -12.21
C LYS A 115 -14.99 32.78 -11.86
N ILE A 116 -14.80 31.90 -12.84
CA ILE A 116 -14.97 30.46 -12.63
C ILE A 116 -13.93 29.92 -11.63
N SER A 117 -12.66 30.40 -11.72
CA SER A 117 -11.63 29.98 -10.75
C SER A 117 -11.98 30.41 -9.32
N GLU A 118 -12.44 31.66 -9.14
CA GLU A 118 -12.87 32.17 -7.84
C GLU A 118 -14.06 31.37 -7.26
N GLU A 119 -15.02 31.00 -8.11
CA GLU A 119 -16.16 30.17 -7.67
C GLU A 119 -15.75 28.74 -7.28
N ILE A 120 -14.88 28.08 -8.04
CA ILE A 120 -14.33 26.76 -7.67
C ILE A 120 -13.62 26.85 -6.30
N ASP A 121 -12.79 27.85 -6.09
CA ASP A 121 -12.12 28.07 -4.81
C ASP A 121 -13.12 28.32 -3.68
N ASN A 122 -14.23 29.00 -3.94
CA ASN A 122 -15.28 29.24 -2.96
C ASN A 122 -16.05 27.96 -2.63
N PHE A 123 -16.34 27.10 -3.60
CA PHE A 123 -16.90 25.77 -3.36
C PHE A 123 -15.99 24.91 -2.46
N HIS A 124 -14.68 24.88 -2.75
CA HIS A 124 -13.72 24.14 -1.93
C HIS A 124 -13.64 24.68 -0.50
N LYS A 125 -13.60 26.02 -0.32
CA LYS A 125 -13.61 26.65 1.01
C LYS A 125 -14.88 26.33 1.80
N ALA A 126 -16.01 26.19 1.11
CA ALA A 126 -17.27 25.77 1.72
C ALA A 126 -17.32 24.25 2.03
N GLY A 127 -16.41 23.44 1.47
CA GLY A 127 -16.32 22.01 1.71
C GLY A 127 -17.04 21.13 0.70
N PHE A 128 -17.42 21.69 -0.44
CA PHE A 128 -17.91 20.92 -1.61
C PHE A 128 -16.74 20.41 -2.42
N GLN A 129 -16.91 19.28 -3.11
CA GLN A 129 -16.02 18.81 -4.15
C GLN A 129 -16.49 19.31 -5.52
N VAL A 130 -15.53 19.63 -6.39
CA VAL A 130 -15.80 20.06 -7.75
C VAL A 130 -15.17 19.06 -8.73
N TRP A 131 -16.01 18.49 -9.58
CA TRP A 131 -15.66 17.46 -10.55
C TRP A 131 -15.70 18.02 -11.96
N MET A 132 -14.73 17.64 -12.78
CA MET A 132 -14.72 17.96 -14.19
C MET A 132 -15.45 16.88 -14.97
N ASP A 133 -16.55 17.26 -15.62
CA ASP A 133 -17.38 16.35 -16.42
C ASP A 133 -17.01 16.38 -17.90
N ASP A 134 -17.37 15.32 -18.64
CA ASP A 134 -17.17 15.15 -20.07
C ASP A 134 -15.72 15.35 -20.55
N PHE A 135 -14.73 14.93 -19.76
CA PHE A 135 -13.32 15.12 -20.12
C PHE A 135 -12.96 14.42 -21.42
N GLY A 136 -12.48 15.22 -22.38
CA GLY A 136 -12.03 14.75 -23.69
C GLY A 136 -13.04 14.94 -24.81
N SER A 137 -14.23 15.45 -24.52
CA SER A 137 -15.23 15.81 -25.54
C SER A 137 -14.90 17.14 -26.26
N GLY A 138 -13.99 17.98 -25.69
CA GLY A 138 -13.64 19.32 -26.16
C GLY A 138 -12.17 19.51 -26.54
N TYR A 139 -11.84 20.74 -27.00
CA TYR A 139 -10.52 21.10 -27.53
C TYR A 139 -9.52 21.62 -26.45
N SER A 140 -9.91 21.78 -25.19
CA SER A 140 -9.14 22.57 -24.20
C SER A 140 -8.83 21.85 -22.89
N SER A 141 -9.23 20.59 -22.72
CA SER A 141 -9.23 19.83 -21.46
C SER A 141 -7.92 19.91 -20.64
N LEU A 142 -6.76 19.84 -21.29
CA LEU A 142 -5.46 19.91 -20.59
C LEU A 142 -5.13 21.29 -20.03
N ASN A 143 -5.55 22.36 -20.72
CA ASN A 143 -5.35 23.72 -20.21
C ASN A 143 -6.23 23.98 -18.99
N VAL A 144 -7.46 23.47 -19.01
CA VAL A 144 -8.38 23.58 -17.89
C VAL A 144 -7.81 22.85 -16.65
N LEU A 145 -7.31 21.64 -16.80
CA LEU A 145 -6.67 20.90 -15.70
C LEU A 145 -5.39 21.55 -15.16
N LYS A 146 -4.67 22.31 -15.99
CA LYS A 146 -3.49 23.05 -15.55
C LYS A 146 -3.85 24.26 -14.67
N ASP A 147 -4.95 24.92 -15.01
CA ASP A 147 -5.29 26.24 -14.51
C ASP A 147 -6.34 26.21 -13.38
N TYR A 148 -7.08 25.09 -13.20
CA TYR A 148 -8.12 24.92 -12.19
C TYR A 148 -7.89 23.68 -11.33
N SER A 149 -8.32 23.73 -10.08
CA SER A 149 -8.25 22.62 -9.14
C SER A 149 -9.55 21.82 -9.16
N PHE A 150 -9.46 20.54 -9.52
CA PHE A 150 -10.58 19.60 -9.46
C PHE A 150 -10.27 18.47 -8.47
N ASP A 151 -11.30 17.94 -7.83
CA ASP A 151 -11.18 16.76 -6.99
C ASP A 151 -11.26 15.47 -7.80
N GLU A 152 -12.06 15.48 -8.86
CA GLU A 152 -12.33 14.31 -9.70
C GLU A 152 -12.49 14.68 -11.19
N LEU A 153 -12.04 13.77 -12.04
CA LEU A 153 -12.13 13.83 -13.49
C LEU A 153 -13.03 12.69 -13.99
N LYS A 154 -14.15 13.03 -14.64
CA LYS A 154 -15.04 12.06 -15.27
C LYS A 154 -14.60 11.84 -16.71
N ILE A 155 -14.16 10.61 -17.01
CA ILE A 155 -13.74 10.18 -18.35
C ILE A 155 -15.00 9.82 -19.13
N ASP A 156 -15.25 10.56 -20.20
CA ASP A 156 -16.45 10.46 -21.02
C ASP A 156 -16.67 9.04 -21.58
N MET A 157 -17.93 8.64 -21.64
CA MET A 157 -18.36 7.32 -22.13
C MET A 157 -17.94 7.04 -23.59
N GLU A 158 -17.71 8.07 -24.42
CA GLU A 158 -17.30 7.89 -25.81
C GLU A 158 -15.96 7.15 -25.91
N PHE A 159 -15.05 7.31 -24.93
CA PHE A 159 -13.81 6.54 -24.88
C PHE A 159 -14.01 5.04 -24.68
N LEU A 160 -15.11 4.64 -24.05
CA LEU A 160 -15.45 3.24 -23.83
C LEU A 160 -16.36 2.67 -24.92
N ALA A 161 -17.11 3.52 -25.63
CA ALA A 161 -18.04 3.10 -26.70
C ALA A 161 -17.31 2.37 -27.85
N HIS A 162 -16.09 2.84 -28.19
CA HIS A 162 -15.21 2.21 -29.15
C HIS A 162 -13.93 1.70 -28.48
N PHE A 163 -14.02 0.56 -27.78
CA PHE A 163 -12.99 0.02 -26.89
C PHE A 163 -11.81 -0.62 -27.65
N THR A 164 -11.13 0.19 -28.47
CA THR A 164 -9.95 -0.20 -29.25
C THR A 164 -8.67 -0.06 -28.41
N GLU A 165 -7.56 -0.68 -28.85
CA GLU A 165 -6.25 -0.53 -28.20
C GLU A 165 -5.79 0.94 -28.13
N LYS A 166 -6.14 1.75 -29.14
CA LYS A 166 -5.86 3.19 -29.11
C LYS A 166 -6.66 3.91 -28.04
N ALA A 167 -7.94 3.58 -27.90
CA ALA A 167 -8.80 4.13 -26.84
C ALA A 167 -8.27 3.72 -25.45
N LYS A 168 -7.92 2.45 -25.26
CA LYS A 168 -7.29 1.96 -24.03
C LYS A 168 -6.03 2.75 -23.67
N SER A 169 -5.14 3.00 -24.64
CA SER A 169 -3.91 3.78 -24.41
C SER A 169 -4.20 5.24 -24.02
N VAL A 170 -5.25 5.85 -24.57
CA VAL A 170 -5.67 7.20 -24.21
C VAL A 170 -6.21 7.22 -22.77
N ILE A 171 -7.13 6.31 -22.44
CA ILE A 171 -7.71 6.20 -21.08
C ILE A 171 -6.59 5.97 -20.05
N GLU A 172 -5.65 5.04 -20.32
CA GLU A 172 -4.50 4.76 -19.48
C GLU A 172 -3.67 6.03 -19.22
N SER A 173 -3.37 6.78 -20.28
CA SER A 173 -2.60 8.03 -20.20
C SER A 173 -3.35 9.09 -19.39
N THR A 174 -4.66 9.17 -19.54
CA THR A 174 -5.54 10.10 -18.80
C THR A 174 -5.55 9.76 -17.31
N VAL A 175 -5.76 8.50 -16.93
CA VAL A 175 -5.72 8.05 -15.52
C VAL A 175 -4.35 8.33 -14.90
N ARG A 176 -3.26 7.99 -15.62
CA ARG A 176 -1.90 8.26 -15.13
C ARG A 176 -1.64 9.76 -14.94
N MET A 177 -2.10 10.60 -15.86
CA MET A 177 -1.98 12.05 -15.76
C MET A 177 -2.76 12.58 -14.55
N ALA A 178 -4.03 12.20 -14.40
CA ALA A 178 -4.88 12.62 -13.27
C ALA A 178 -4.23 12.28 -11.93
N LYS A 179 -3.71 11.05 -11.76
CA LYS A 179 -2.98 10.64 -10.55
C LYS A 179 -1.75 11.51 -10.26
N LYS A 180 -0.97 11.86 -11.29
CA LYS A 180 0.22 12.71 -11.13
C LYS A 180 -0.08 14.12 -10.66
N ILE A 181 -1.25 14.67 -11.02
CA ILE A 181 -1.70 15.98 -10.58
C ILE A 181 -2.58 15.92 -9.32
N GLY A 182 -2.81 14.72 -8.77
CA GLY A 182 -3.56 14.51 -7.52
C GLY A 182 -5.08 14.53 -7.68
N VAL A 183 -5.60 14.38 -8.91
CA VAL A 183 -7.03 14.34 -9.24
C VAL A 183 -7.50 12.89 -9.32
N GLN A 184 -8.64 12.57 -8.72
CA GLN A 184 -9.26 11.25 -8.83
C GLN A 184 -9.89 11.05 -10.21
N THR A 185 -10.14 9.78 -10.57
CA THR A 185 -10.77 9.46 -11.85
C THR A 185 -12.04 8.63 -11.68
N LEU A 186 -13.06 9.00 -12.45
CA LEU A 186 -14.29 8.23 -12.64
C LEU A 186 -14.45 7.94 -14.13
N ALA A 187 -14.62 6.68 -14.51
CA ALA A 187 -14.93 6.32 -15.89
C ALA A 187 -16.43 6.05 -16.06
N GLU A 188 -17.02 6.70 -17.05
CA GLU A 188 -18.41 6.56 -17.38
C GLU A 188 -18.67 5.54 -18.51
N GLY A 189 -19.90 5.08 -18.66
CA GLY A 189 -20.30 4.22 -19.76
C GLY A 189 -19.77 2.79 -19.68
N VAL A 190 -19.43 2.29 -18.50
CA VAL A 190 -18.99 0.90 -18.31
C VAL A 190 -20.18 -0.04 -18.52
N GLU A 191 -20.10 -0.89 -19.56
CA GLU A 191 -21.17 -1.83 -19.93
C GLU A 191 -20.72 -3.30 -19.83
N THR A 192 -19.42 -3.57 -19.97
CA THR A 192 -18.90 -4.93 -20.04
C THR A 192 -17.89 -5.23 -18.92
N LYS A 193 -17.77 -6.54 -18.61
CA LYS A 193 -16.76 -7.02 -17.66
C LYS A 193 -15.31 -6.76 -18.14
N GLU A 194 -15.09 -6.74 -19.47
CA GLU A 194 -13.79 -6.43 -20.04
C GLU A 194 -13.39 -4.99 -19.75
N GLN A 195 -14.29 -4.03 -20.00
CA GLN A 195 -14.05 -2.61 -19.67
C GLN A 195 -13.80 -2.43 -18.17
N LEU A 196 -14.61 -3.07 -17.32
CA LEU A 196 -14.42 -3.05 -15.87
C LEU A 196 -13.04 -3.54 -15.46
N ASN A 197 -12.61 -4.69 -15.97
CA ASN A 197 -11.30 -5.28 -15.63
C ASN A 197 -10.15 -4.41 -16.12
N PHE A 198 -10.26 -3.83 -17.31
CA PHE A 198 -9.26 -2.90 -17.83
C PHE A 198 -9.13 -1.66 -16.94
N LEU A 199 -10.24 -1.00 -16.60
CA LEU A 199 -10.24 0.19 -15.75
C LEU A 199 -9.65 -0.10 -14.36
N LYS A 200 -9.96 -1.27 -13.80
CA LYS A 200 -9.31 -1.74 -12.56
C LYS A 200 -7.81 -1.90 -12.73
N SER A 201 -7.36 -2.49 -13.84
CA SER A 201 -5.95 -2.78 -14.09
C SER A 201 -5.09 -1.53 -14.24
N ILE A 202 -5.66 -0.43 -14.70
CA ILE A 202 -4.98 0.86 -14.84
C ILE A 202 -5.15 1.77 -13.61
N GLY A 203 -5.94 1.32 -12.61
CA GLY A 203 -6.16 2.03 -11.36
C GLY A 203 -7.14 3.20 -11.45
N CYS A 204 -8.10 3.18 -12.37
CA CYS A 204 -9.24 4.10 -12.33
C CYS A 204 -9.98 3.90 -11.01
N GLU A 205 -10.21 4.97 -10.22
CA GLU A 205 -10.70 4.88 -8.85
C GLU A 205 -12.19 4.56 -8.76
N LYS A 206 -12.99 5.19 -9.61
CA LYS A 206 -14.45 5.05 -9.63
C LYS A 206 -14.95 4.67 -11.02
N ILE A 207 -16.04 3.98 -11.08
CA ILE A 207 -16.64 3.47 -12.32
C ILE A 207 -18.15 3.60 -12.27
N GLN A 208 -18.73 4.04 -13.39
CA GLN A 208 -20.16 4.23 -13.57
C GLN A 208 -20.60 3.68 -14.94
N GLY A 209 -21.81 3.11 -15.03
CA GLY A 209 -22.37 2.66 -16.30
C GLY A 209 -23.43 1.59 -16.16
N TYR A 210 -23.95 1.16 -17.30
CA TYR A 210 -25.06 0.19 -17.39
C TYR A 210 -24.69 -1.18 -16.87
N TYR A 211 -23.42 -1.50 -16.73
CA TYR A 211 -22.96 -2.71 -16.05
C TYR A 211 -23.52 -2.83 -14.63
N PHE A 212 -23.66 -1.71 -13.93
CA PHE A 212 -24.21 -1.65 -12.56
C PHE A 212 -25.70 -1.35 -12.58
N GLY A 213 -26.16 -0.48 -13.48
CA GLY A 213 -27.58 -0.12 -13.61
C GLY A 213 -27.80 1.06 -14.53
N LYS A 214 -28.93 1.04 -15.21
CA LYS A 214 -29.41 2.21 -15.95
C LYS A 214 -29.92 3.26 -14.97
N PRO A 215 -29.94 4.55 -15.36
CA PRO A 215 -30.60 5.59 -14.59
C PRO A 215 -32.04 5.19 -14.23
N MET A 216 -32.42 5.38 -12.98
CA MET A 216 -33.73 4.98 -12.46
C MET A 216 -34.17 5.92 -11.34
N PRO A 217 -35.49 5.98 -11.04
CA PRO A 217 -36.01 6.72 -9.88
C PRO A 217 -35.31 6.29 -8.58
N TYR A 218 -35.12 7.24 -7.69
CA TYR A 218 -34.33 7.05 -6.47
C TYR A 218 -34.80 5.87 -5.59
N ASP A 219 -36.09 5.67 -5.43
CA ASP A 219 -36.63 4.52 -4.68
C ASP A 219 -36.20 3.16 -5.26
N ASN A 220 -36.09 3.09 -6.60
CA ASN A 220 -35.60 1.89 -7.29
C ASN A 220 -34.10 1.67 -7.06
N VAL A 221 -33.30 2.75 -6.95
CA VAL A 221 -31.89 2.66 -6.57
C VAL A 221 -31.77 2.04 -5.19
N VAL A 222 -32.56 2.53 -4.21
CA VAL A 222 -32.57 2.00 -2.83
C VAL A 222 -32.91 0.51 -2.81
N LYS A 223 -33.94 0.12 -3.57
CA LYS A 223 -34.35 -1.28 -3.69
C LYS A 223 -33.25 -2.13 -4.29
N ARG A 224 -32.59 -1.65 -5.36
CA ARG A 224 -31.48 -2.34 -6.01
C ARG A 224 -30.27 -2.51 -5.10
N ILE A 225 -29.91 -1.51 -4.30
CA ILE A 225 -28.83 -1.60 -3.29
C ILE A 225 -29.10 -2.79 -2.35
N LYS A 226 -30.34 -2.92 -1.86
CA LYS A 226 -30.76 -4.01 -0.96
C LYS A 226 -30.76 -5.36 -1.67
N GLU A 227 -31.32 -5.45 -2.89
CA GLU A 227 -31.38 -6.69 -3.68
C GLU A 227 -30.01 -7.22 -4.11
N GLN A 228 -29.09 -6.33 -4.45
CA GLN A 228 -27.73 -6.70 -4.88
C GLN A 228 -26.76 -6.81 -3.70
N HIS A 229 -27.22 -6.58 -2.46
CA HIS A 229 -26.38 -6.57 -1.26
C HIS A 229 -25.17 -5.66 -1.39
N TRP A 230 -25.31 -4.52 -2.09
CA TRP A 230 -24.20 -3.58 -2.23
C TRP A 230 -23.87 -2.93 -0.90
N VAL A 231 -22.58 -2.98 -0.56
CA VAL A 231 -22.04 -2.26 0.59
C VAL A 231 -21.85 -0.80 0.19
N THR A 232 -22.39 0.12 0.99
CA THR A 232 -22.20 1.56 0.81
C THR A 232 -20.97 2.02 1.55
N GLU A 233 -20.17 2.89 0.96
CA GLU A 233 -18.98 3.46 1.62
C GLU A 233 -19.38 4.46 2.71
N THR A 234 -18.73 4.36 3.88
CA THR A 234 -18.67 5.44 4.85
C THR A 234 -17.57 6.43 4.45
N ARG A 235 -17.52 7.59 5.09
CA ARG A 235 -16.48 8.59 4.84
C ARG A 235 -15.08 8.04 5.13
N GLU A 236 -14.93 7.26 6.19
CA GLU A 236 -13.66 6.63 6.56
C GLU A 236 -13.23 5.59 5.51
N MET A 237 -14.18 4.79 5.01
CA MET A 237 -13.91 3.85 3.92
C MET A 237 -13.53 4.56 2.63
N ALA A 238 -14.16 5.69 2.30
CA ALA A 238 -13.80 6.49 1.13
C ALA A 238 -12.33 6.97 1.24
N GLN A 239 -11.94 7.58 2.36
CA GLN A 239 -10.56 8.02 2.59
C GLN A 239 -9.55 6.86 2.54
N TYR A 240 -9.92 5.70 3.05
CA TYR A 240 -9.12 4.48 3.05
C TYR A 240 -8.83 4.00 1.62
N TYR A 241 -9.84 3.93 0.74
CA TYR A 241 -9.65 3.53 -0.65
C TYR A 241 -9.06 4.65 -1.53
N ASP A 242 -9.31 5.91 -1.20
CA ASP A 242 -8.69 7.05 -1.91
C ASP A 242 -7.17 7.04 -1.75
N ALA A 243 -6.66 6.69 -0.56
CA ALA A 243 -5.23 6.54 -0.34
C ALA A 243 -4.62 5.43 -1.23
N ALA A 244 -5.32 4.30 -1.38
CA ALA A 244 -4.91 3.24 -2.29
C ALA A 244 -4.99 3.67 -3.77
N GLY A 245 -6.00 4.44 -4.13
CA GLY A 245 -6.20 4.97 -5.47
C GLY A 245 -5.06 5.87 -5.96
N ARG A 246 -4.33 6.54 -5.06
CA ARG A 246 -3.20 7.42 -5.41
C ARG A 246 -1.94 6.70 -5.87
N GLU A 247 -1.85 5.38 -5.65
CA GLU A 247 -0.69 4.60 -6.09
C GLU A 247 -0.60 4.51 -7.63
N ASP A 248 0.62 4.37 -8.15
CA ASP A 248 0.85 4.17 -9.59
C ASP A 248 0.67 2.69 -9.96
N PHE A 249 -0.51 2.35 -10.45
CA PHE A 249 -0.87 0.98 -10.90
C PHE A 249 -0.11 0.56 -12.16
N LEU A 250 0.38 1.51 -12.92
CA LEU A 250 1.06 1.32 -14.21
C LEU A 250 2.60 1.27 -14.07
N THR A 251 3.08 1.09 -12.84
CA THR A 251 4.51 0.89 -12.57
C THR A 251 5.02 -0.41 -13.19
N ASN A 252 6.26 -0.39 -13.68
CA ASN A 252 6.97 -1.59 -14.14
C ASN A 252 7.60 -2.40 -12.97
N CYS A 253 7.50 -1.90 -11.74
CA CYS A 253 7.93 -2.67 -10.57
C CYS A 253 6.91 -3.75 -10.23
N PRO A 254 7.32 -4.92 -9.71
CA PRO A 254 6.39 -5.91 -9.16
C PRO A 254 5.58 -5.32 -8.00
N PHE A 255 4.31 -4.99 -8.26
CA PHE A 255 3.48 -4.18 -7.37
C PHE A 255 2.13 -4.85 -7.10
N ALA A 256 1.72 -4.84 -5.83
CA ALA A 256 0.38 -5.24 -5.41
C ALA A 256 -0.13 -4.38 -4.25
N LEU A 257 -1.44 -4.30 -4.12
CA LEU A 257 -2.16 -3.79 -2.96
C LEU A 257 -2.81 -4.96 -2.23
N LEU A 258 -2.42 -5.14 -0.99
CA LEU A 258 -2.90 -6.21 -0.12
C LEU A 258 -3.72 -5.60 1.02
N GLU A 259 -4.98 -5.97 1.11
CA GLU A 259 -5.83 -5.61 2.26
C GLU A 259 -5.67 -6.66 3.35
N ASP A 260 -5.43 -6.20 4.57
CA ASP A 260 -5.44 -6.99 5.79
C ASP A 260 -6.62 -6.53 6.67
N ASP A 261 -7.53 -7.43 7.03
CA ASP A 261 -8.66 -7.14 7.92
C ASP A 261 -8.40 -7.55 9.38
N GLY A 262 -7.14 -7.89 9.71
CA GLY A 262 -6.73 -8.43 11.00
C GLY A 262 -6.87 -9.95 11.10
N THR A 263 -7.63 -10.58 10.19
CA THR A 263 -7.84 -12.04 10.13
C THR A 263 -7.35 -12.65 8.84
N LYS A 264 -7.57 -11.96 7.72
CA LYS A 264 -7.25 -12.43 6.37
C LYS A 264 -6.60 -11.35 5.53
N PHE A 265 -5.71 -11.80 4.67
CA PHE A 265 -5.13 -11.02 3.57
C PHE A 265 -5.93 -11.24 2.29
N ARG A 266 -6.18 -10.17 1.54
CA ARG A 266 -6.83 -10.20 0.24
C ARG A 266 -6.15 -9.24 -0.72
N TYR A 267 -5.85 -9.67 -1.93
CA TYR A 267 -5.35 -8.76 -2.95
C TYR A 267 -6.48 -7.85 -3.47
N LEU A 268 -6.31 -6.55 -3.32
CA LEU A 268 -7.15 -5.55 -3.99
C LEU A 268 -6.71 -5.33 -5.43
N PHE A 269 -5.39 -5.39 -5.65
CA PHE A 269 -4.77 -5.22 -6.95
C PHE A 269 -3.44 -5.96 -7.03
N VAL A 270 -3.12 -6.47 -8.22
CA VAL A 270 -1.83 -7.12 -8.53
C VAL A 270 -1.49 -6.81 -9.99
N ASN A 271 -0.29 -6.27 -10.26
CA ASN A 271 0.16 -6.07 -11.62
C ASN A 271 0.84 -7.32 -12.21
N ASN A 272 1.06 -7.32 -13.52
CA ASN A 272 1.67 -8.44 -14.23
C ASN A 272 3.08 -8.79 -13.73
N GLU A 273 3.88 -7.80 -13.34
CA GLU A 273 5.24 -8.02 -12.85
C GLU A 273 5.25 -8.72 -11.48
N PHE A 274 4.31 -8.37 -10.60
CA PHE A 274 4.13 -9.07 -9.33
C PHE A 274 3.69 -10.54 -9.56
N MET A 275 2.77 -10.77 -10.50
CA MET A 275 2.37 -12.13 -10.88
C MET A 275 3.53 -12.94 -11.46
N LYS A 276 4.41 -12.34 -12.26
CA LYS A 276 5.64 -12.99 -12.74
C LYS A 276 6.56 -13.36 -11.57
N SER A 277 6.73 -12.46 -10.60
CA SER A 277 7.51 -12.74 -9.40
C SER A 277 6.92 -13.90 -8.59
N LEU A 278 5.60 -13.93 -8.37
CA LEU A 278 4.91 -15.05 -7.71
C LEU A 278 5.09 -16.37 -8.48
N ALA A 279 5.00 -16.33 -9.82
CA ALA A 279 5.14 -17.51 -10.67
C ALA A 279 6.54 -18.14 -10.54
N THR A 280 7.60 -17.35 -10.33
CA THR A 280 8.95 -17.89 -10.07
C THR A 280 9.00 -18.70 -8.78
N ALA A 281 8.17 -18.38 -7.79
CA ALA A 281 8.01 -19.15 -6.55
C ALA A 281 6.93 -20.26 -6.68
N GLY A 282 6.49 -20.56 -7.91
CA GLY A 282 5.52 -21.62 -8.20
C GLY A 282 4.07 -21.29 -7.79
N THR A 283 3.74 -20.00 -7.62
CA THR A 283 2.39 -19.52 -7.33
C THR A 283 1.83 -18.84 -8.59
N THR A 284 0.81 -19.45 -9.20
CA THR A 284 0.33 -19.06 -10.54
C THR A 284 -0.93 -18.20 -10.54
N SER A 285 -1.55 -18.01 -9.36
CA SER A 285 -2.75 -17.16 -9.23
C SER A 285 -2.77 -16.41 -7.89
N THR A 286 -3.52 -15.32 -7.84
CA THR A 286 -3.80 -14.59 -6.60
C THR A 286 -4.50 -15.46 -5.56
N ASP A 287 -5.49 -16.27 -5.97
CA ASP A 287 -6.23 -17.17 -5.07
C ASP A 287 -5.30 -18.18 -4.40
N MET A 288 -4.34 -18.75 -5.15
CA MET A 288 -3.34 -19.65 -4.60
C MET A 288 -2.42 -18.95 -3.60
N SER A 289 -2.02 -17.70 -3.90
CA SER A 289 -1.24 -16.87 -2.97
C SER A 289 -2.03 -16.56 -1.72
N GLU A 290 -3.27 -16.09 -1.84
CA GLU A 290 -4.16 -15.80 -0.71
C GLU A 290 -4.39 -17.02 0.16
N HIS A 291 -4.60 -18.19 -0.44
CA HIS A 291 -4.73 -19.45 0.31
C HIS A 291 -3.47 -19.71 1.15
N THR A 292 -2.29 -19.54 0.54
CA THR A 292 -1.01 -19.81 1.22
C THR A 292 -0.73 -18.85 2.38
N ILE A 293 -0.97 -17.53 2.17
CA ILE A 293 -0.71 -16.51 3.19
C ILE A 293 -1.76 -16.49 4.31
N ASN A 294 -2.93 -17.09 4.09
CA ASN A 294 -4.02 -17.21 5.06
C ASN A 294 -4.12 -18.61 5.70
N ASP A 295 -3.26 -19.55 5.32
CA ASP A 295 -3.24 -20.89 5.93
C ASP A 295 -2.62 -20.85 7.32
N ASN A 296 -3.45 -20.85 8.35
CA ASN A 296 -3.02 -20.81 9.75
C ASN A 296 -2.11 -21.98 10.18
N ALA A 297 -2.02 -23.05 9.40
CA ALA A 297 -1.10 -24.15 9.65
C ALA A 297 0.31 -23.87 9.08
N SER A 298 0.46 -22.86 8.24
CA SER A 298 1.72 -22.50 7.57
C SER A 298 2.57 -21.57 8.43
N GLN A 299 3.85 -21.88 8.59
CA GLN A 299 4.82 -20.99 9.24
C GLN A 299 4.97 -19.65 8.47
N LEU A 300 4.84 -19.68 7.14
CA LEU A 300 4.85 -18.48 6.31
C LEU A 300 3.68 -17.55 6.61
N SER A 301 2.49 -18.08 6.87
CA SER A 301 1.33 -17.28 7.25
C SER A 301 1.58 -16.53 8.55
N HIS A 302 2.13 -17.19 9.56
CA HIS A 302 2.51 -16.54 10.82
C HIS A 302 3.58 -15.46 10.61
N LEU A 303 4.59 -15.73 9.78
CA LEU A 303 5.63 -14.78 9.44
C LEU A 303 5.05 -13.51 8.79
N PHE A 304 4.16 -13.68 7.79
CA PHE A 304 3.51 -12.56 7.11
C PHE A 304 2.58 -11.78 8.05
N ARG A 305 1.87 -12.47 8.95
CA ARG A 305 0.98 -11.83 9.92
C ARG A 305 1.77 -10.95 10.90
N ASN A 306 2.86 -11.45 11.46
CA ASN A 306 3.73 -10.67 12.34
C ASN A 306 4.32 -9.47 11.62
N PHE A 307 4.82 -9.69 10.40
CA PHE A 307 5.38 -8.62 9.57
C PHE A 307 4.36 -7.53 9.23
N ALA A 308 3.11 -7.90 8.88
CA ALA A 308 2.05 -6.94 8.62
C ALA A 308 1.69 -6.11 9.86
N ASN A 309 1.63 -6.74 11.03
CA ASN A 309 1.38 -6.04 12.30
C ASN A 309 2.50 -5.03 12.61
N GLU A 310 3.77 -5.40 12.47
CA GLU A 310 4.91 -4.51 12.68
C GLU A 310 4.88 -3.30 11.74
N ILE A 311 4.52 -3.51 10.46
CA ILE A 311 4.41 -2.42 9.49
C ILE A 311 3.23 -1.49 9.83
N ALA A 312 2.09 -2.07 10.22
CA ALA A 312 0.91 -1.30 10.60
C ALA A 312 1.18 -0.43 11.83
N GLU A 313 1.89 -0.96 12.83
CA GLU A 313 2.26 -0.24 14.05
C GLU A 313 3.35 0.82 13.81
N SER A 314 4.39 0.50 13.04
CA SER A 314 5.50 1.42 12.78
C SER A 314 5.17 2.52 11.79
N GLY A 315 4.23 2.27 10.86
CA GLY A 315 3.91 3.15 9.72
C GLY A 315 5.06 3.34 8.73
N LYS A 316 6.18 2.61 8.91
CA LYS A 316 7.38 2.72 8.05
C LYS A 316 7.40 1.61 7.01
N GLU A 317 8.06 1.88 5.89
CA GLU A 317 8.37 0.84 4.92
C GLU A 317 9.35 -0.16 5.52
N GLN A 318 9.06 -1.45 5.37
CA GLN A 318 9.91 -2.55 5.82
C GLN A 318 10.11 -3.58 4.72
N VAL A 319 11.12 -4.43 4.90
CA VAL A 319 11.49 -5.46 3.93
C VAL A 319 11.59 -6.81 4.64
N LEU A 320 10.90 -7.80 4.09
CA LEU A 320 10.98 -9.18 4.52
C LEU A 320 11.64 -10.01 3.43
N THR A 321 12.65 -10.81 3.79
CA THR A 321 13.19 -11.82 2.89
C THR A 321 12.79 -13.20 3.41
N TYR A 322 12.23 -14.04 2.53
CA TYR A 322 11.76 -15.37 2.87
C TYR A 322 12.01 -16.34 1.72
N THR A 323 11.91 -17.63 2.02
CA THR A 323 12.02 -18.68 1.00
C THR A 323 10.66 -19.26 0.66
N SER A 324 10.40 -19.46 -0.63
CA SER A 324 9.23 -20.16 -1.13
C SER A 324 9.62 -21.06 -2.29
N LYS A 325 9.28 -22.35 -2.19
CA LYS A 325 9.58 -23.39 -3.21
C LYS A 325 11.00 -23.26 -3.79
N ASN A 326 11.98 -23.14 -2.91
CA ASN A 326 13.39 -23.07 -3.31
C ASN A 326 13.83 -21.75 -3.95
N GLN A 327 13.04 -20.68 -3.85
CA GLN A 327 13.39 -19.33 -4.33
C GLN A 327 13.52 -18.38 -3.14
N TYR A 328 14.45 -17.46 -3.23
CA TYR A 328 14.59 -16.34 -2.29
C TYR A 328 13.74 -15.18 -2.75
N MET A 329 12.72 -14.85 -1.96
CA MET A 329 11.79 -13.78 -2.24
C MET A 329 12.05 -12.63 -1.30
N ARG A 330 12.09 -11.41 -1.84
CA ARG A 330 12.16 -10.17 -1.08
C ARG A 330 10.85 -9.41 -1.24
N LEU A 331 10.14 -9.23 -0.13
CA LEU A 331 8.91 -8.47 -0.04
C LEU A 331 9.21 -7.12 0.62
N ARG A 332 9.05 -6.03 -0.12
CA ARG A 332 9.03 -4.68 0.43
C ARG A 332 7.59 -4.29 0.69
N CYS A 333 7.29 -3.74 1.84
CA CYS A 333 5.92 -3.48 2.24
C CYS A 333 5.81 -2.20 3.07
N LYS A 334 4.73 -1.44 2.83
CA LYS A 334 4.38 -0.23 3.56
C LYS A 334 2.87 -0.15 3.74
N THR A 335 2.39 0.15 4.94
CA THR A 335 0.98 0.50 5.16
C THR A 335 0.70 1.89 4.60
N ILE A 336 -0.26 1.98 3.68
CA ILE A 336 -0.65 3.25 3.01
C ILE A 336 -1.98 3.79 3.50
N ALA A 337 -2.83 2.94 4.07
CA ALA A 337 -4.11 3.34 4.65
C ALA A 337 -4.53 2.41 5.78
N SER A 338 -5.32 2.94 6.71
CA SER A 338 -5.93 2.18 7.82
C SER A 338 -7.35 2.68 8.09
N CYS A 339 -8.27 1.75 8.36
CA CYS A 339 -9.66 2.03 8.72
C CYS A 339 -10.14 0.98 9.75
N GLY A 340 -10.21 1.36 11.02
CA GLY A 340 -10.42 0.41 12.12
C GLY A 340 -9.29 -0.64 12.13
N ASN A 341 -9.65 -1.91 12.09
CA ASN A 341 -8.69 -3.04 12.06
C ASN A 341 -8.23 -3.40 10.64
N LYS A 342 -8.64 -2.63 9.62
CA LYS A 342 -8.25 -2.89 8.24
C LYS A 342 -7.07 -2.03 7.84
N HIS A 343 -6.12 -2.64 7.13
CA HIS A 343 -4.94 -1.97 6.59
C HIS A 343 -4.80 -2.29 5.11
N ILE A 344 -4.40 -1.30 4.29
CA ILE A 344 -3.92 -1.56 2.93
C ILE A 344 -2.40 -1.44 2.93
N HIS A 345 -1.77 -2.51 2.50
CA HIS A 345 -0.33 -2.58 2.34
C HIS A 345 0.03 -2.46 0.86
N ARG A 346 0.88 -1.50 0.53
CA ARG A 346 1.59 -1.46 -0.73
C ARG A 346 2.75 -2.45 -0.66
N THR A 347 2.78 -3.39 -1.59
CA THR A 347 3.77 -4.46 -1.60
C THR A 347 4.53 -4.51 -2.92
N GLU A 348 5.84 -4.76 -2.86
CA GLU A 348 6.70 -5.06 -4.00
C GLU A 348 7.39 -6.41 -3.74
N LEU A 349 7.29 -7.33 -4.69
CA LEU A 349 7.84 -8.68 -4.56
C LEU A 349 8.89 -8.95 -5.63
N ILE A 350 10.11 -9.21 -5.22
CA ILE A 350 11.24 -9.49 -6.11
C ILE A 350 11.82 -10.86 -5.80
N ASN A 351 12.02 -11.67 -6.82
CA ASN A 351 12.82 -12.87 -6.70
C ASN A 351 14.31 -12.48 -6.75
N VAL A 352 15.01 -12.72 -5.65
CA VAL A 352 16.44 -12.41 -5.51
C VAL A 352 17.32 -13.66 -5.59
N THR A 353 16.78 -14.76 -6.07
CA THR A 353 17.55 -15.99 -6.32
C THR A 353 18.52 -15.73 -7.47
N PHE A 354 19.81 -15.91 -7.21
CA PHE A 354 20.84 -15.71 -8.22
C PHE A 354 20.80 -16.86 -9.24
N ASN A 355 20.59 -16.50 -10.52
CA ASN A 355 20.77 -17.42 -11.64
C ASN A 355 22.24 -17.38 -12.06
N SER A 356 23.04 -18.34 -11.60
CA SER A 356 24.33 -18.62 -12.23
C SER A 356 24.61 -20.13 -12.21
N ASP A 357 24.97 -20.64 -13.36
CA ASP A 357 25.39 -22.00 -13.72
C ASP A 357 24.94 -23.22 -12.86
N GLN A 358 24.09 -23.94 -13.45
CA GLN A 358 22.97 -24.75 -13.00
C GLN A 358 23.24 -26.09 -12.26
N ARG A 359 24.42 -26.51 -11.90
CA ARG A 359 24.55 -27.83 -11.26
C ARG A 359 25.36 -27.95 -9.96
N GLN A 360 26.29 -27.07 -9.70
CA GLN A 360 26.97 -27.01 -8.39
C GLN A 360 26.25 -26.09 -7.39
N GLN A 361 25.47 -25.14 -7.90
CA GLN A 361 24.71 -24.18 -7.09
C GLN A 361 23.45 -24.78 -6.48
N ASP A 362 22.76 -25.72 -7.13
CA ASP A 362 21.57 -26.39 -6.57
C ASP A 362 21.84 -27.12 -5.25
N MET A 363 23.06 -27.60 -5.05
CA MET A 363 23.46 -28.27 -3.81
C MET A 363 23.82 -27.25 -2.69
N LEU A 364 24.50 -26.17 -3.04
CA LEU A 364 24.80 -25.04 -2.16
C LEU A 364 23.51 -24.29 -1.77
N ASP A 365 22.62 -24.08 -2.72
CA ASP A 365 21.31 -23.47 -2.51
C ASP A 365 20.44 -24.30 -1.56
N GLY A 366 20.47 -25.63 -1.66
CA GLY A 366 19.79 -26.52 -0.71
C GLY A 366 20.31 -26.39 0.72
N LEU A 367 21.62 -26.23 0.89
CA LEU A 367 22.26 -26.03 2.19
C LEU A 367 21.99 -24.63 2.75
N VAL A 368 22.10 -23.59 1.92
CA VAL A 368 21.83 -22.20 2.30
C VAL A 368 20.35 -22.01 2.69
N ARG A 369 19.42 -22.71 2.05
CA ARG A 369 17.97 -22.68 2.37
C ARG A 369 17.66 -23.20 3.77
N ASN A 370 18.31 -24.28 4.18
CA ASN A 370 18.17 -24.80 5.55
C ASN A 370 18.76 -23.83 6.59
N ILE A 371 19.76 -23.06 6.21
CA ILE A 371 20.38 -22.04 7.06
C ILE A 371 19.40 -20.90 7.39
N TYR A 372 18.53 -20.49 6.46
CA TYR A 372 17.54 -19.44 6.68
C TYR A 372 16.54 -19.72 7.82
N TYR A 373 16.19 -20.99 8.03
CA TYR A 373 15.28 -21.39 9.11
C TYR A 373 15.99 -21.64 10.45
N LEU A 374 17.32 -21.77 10.40
CA LEU A 374 18.11 -22.14 11.57
C LEU A 374 18.84 -20.95 12.20
N TYR A 375 19.01 -19.84 11.46
CA TYR A 375 19.85 -18.73 11.90
C TYR A 375 19.11 -17.38 11.81
N ASN A 376 19.32 -16.54 12.83
CA ASN A 376 18.79 -15.17 12.86
C ASN A 376 19.57 -14.26 11.91
N THR A 377 20.87 -14.53 11.76
CA THR A 377 21.77 -13.72 10.96
C THR A 377 22.79 -14.59 10.25
N VAL A 378 23.04 -14.34 8.96
CA VAL A 378 24.11 -14.98 8.18
C VAL A 378 24.79 -13.94 7.30
N PHE A 379 26.12 -13.76 7.46
CA PHE A 379 26.93 -12.88 6.65
C PHE A 379 28.06 -13.62 5.97
N ILE A 380 28.41 -13.22 4.74
CA ILE A 380 29.68 -13.57 4.11
C ILE A 380 30.65 -12.41 4.34
N ILE A 381 31.76 -12.69 5.00
CA ILE A 381 32.85 -11.74 5.25
C ILE A 381 33.96 -12.06 4.27
N ASN A 382 34.35 -11.09 3.43
CA ASN A 382 35.42 -11.24 2.45
C ASN A 382 36.56 -10.25 2.77
N PHE A 383 37.70 -10.78 3.12
CA PHE A 383 38.89 -9.97 3.51
C PHE A 383 39.56 -9.34 2.30
N ASP A 384 39.64 -10.03 1.16
CA ASP A 384 40.24 -9.50 -0.06
C ASP A 384 39.50 -8.27 -0.58
N GLU A 385 38.17 -8.30 -0.48
CA GLU A 385 37.31 -7.19 -0.90
C GLU A 385 37.05 -6.18 0.22
N ASN A 386 37.50 -6.47 1.45
CA ASN A 386 37.15 -5.72 2.65
C ASN A 386 35.65 -5.48 2.77
N SER A 387 34.84 -6.53 2.57
CA SER A 387 33.40 -6.44 2.43
C SER A 387 32.63 -7.44 3.28
N CYS A 388 31.43 -7.08 3.67
CA CYS A 388 30.45 -7.91 4.36
C CYS A 388 29.15 -7.98 3.53
N ASN A 389 28.72 -9.18 3.19
CA ASN A 389 27.50 -9.45 2.44
C ASN A 389 26.45 -10.14 3.33
N PRO A 390 25.31 -9.51 3.61
CA PRO A 390 24.22 -10.17 4.32
C PRO A 390 23.54 -11.20 3.41
N ILE A 391 23.39 -12.44 3.93
CA ILE A 391 22.56 -13.48 3.33
C ILE A 391 21.24 -13.59 4.07
N VAL A 392 21.30 -13.60 5.42
CA VAL A 392 20.17 -13.56 6.33
C VAL A 392 20.43 -12.46 7.34
N ALA A 393 19.45 -11.61 7.59
CA ALA A 393 19.53 -10.61 8.66
C ALA A 393 18.16 -10.50 9.34
N SER A 394 18.13 -10.53 10.67
CA SER A 394 16.92 -10.26 11.44
C SER A 394 16.47 -8.81 11.28
N ALA A 395 15.19 -8.52 11.52
CA ALA A 395 14.61 -7.18 11.34
C ALA A 395 15.36 -6.07 12.09
N SER A 396 15.96 -6.38 13.24
CA SER A 396 16.74 -5.45 14.05
C SER A 396 18.11 -5.06 13.46
N SER A 397 18.66 -5.88 12.56
CA SER A 397 19.96 -5.63 11.91
C SER A 397 19.84 -4.90 10.56
N TRP A 398 18.62 -4.59 10.11
CA TRP A 398 18.32 -4.12 8.76
C TRP A 398 18.73 -2.68 8.46
N GLU A 399 18.77 -1.80 9.43
CA GLU A 399 19.16 -0.40 9.16
C GLU A 399 20.60 -0.29 8.63
N PHE A 400 21.43 -1.29 8.87
CA PHE A 400 22.86 -1.24 8.56
C PHE A 400 23.28 -2.02 7.30
N LEU A 401 22.57 -3.07 6.89
CA LEU A 401 23.03 -4.05 5.90
C LEU A 401 22.01 -4.39 4.82
N HIS A 402 21.48 -3.38 4.12
CA HIS A 402 20.63 -3.60 2.94
C HIS A 402 21.42 -3.99 1.68
N GLN A 403 22.75 -3.80 1.68
CA GLN A 403 23.61 -4.01 0.53
C GLN A 403 24.98 -4.51 1.00
N LYS A 404 25.79 -5.03 0.05
CA LYS A 404 27.19 -5.31 0.27
C LYS A 404 27.87 -4.04 0.84
N THR A 405 28.40 -4.14 2.05
CA THR A 405 29.02 -3.03 2.76
C THR A 405 30.53 -3.22 2.78
N TYR A 406 31.28 -2.17 2.49
CA TYR A 406 32.73 -2.16 2.54
C TYR A 406 33.22 -1.53 3.85
N GLY A 407 34.43 -1.94 4.29
CA GLY A 407 35.00 -1.48 5.56
C GLY A 407 34.61 -2.40 6.73
N LEU A 408 35.17 -3.60 6.78
CA LEU A 408 34.87 -4.63 7.79
C LEU A 408 35.03 -4.11 9.23
N GLU A 409 36.02 -3.22 9.48
CA GLU A 409 36.23 -2.64 10.80
C GLU A 409 35.01 -1.78 11.24
N GLU A 410 34.49 -0.98 10.35
CA GLU A 410 33.31 -0.15 10.63
C GLU A 410 32.05 -0.99 10.82
N VAL A 411 31.89 -2.02 9.98
CA VAL A 411 30.76 -2.95 10.07
C VAL A 411 30.74 -3.65 11.43
N ARG A 412 31.85 -4.24 11.89
CA ARG A 412 31.92 -4.94 13.17
C ARG A 412 31.65 -4.03 14.37
N LEU A 413 32.19 -2.79 14.36
CA LEU A 413 31.98 -1.81 15.41
C LEU A 413 30.52 -1.36 15.48
N SER A 414 29.93 -1.14 14.33
CA SER A 414 28.53 -0.71 14.25
C SER A 414 27.57 -1.83 14.63
N TYR A 415 27.80 -3.06 14.17
CA TYR A 415 27.01 -4.22 14.57
C TYR A 415 27.06 -4.45 16.09
N ALA A 416 28.25 -4.38 16.69
CA ALA A 416 28.40 -4.51 18.13
C ALA A 416 27.58 -3.47 18.90
N ARG A 417 27.65 -2.20 18.50
CA ARG A 417 26.92 -1.10 19.17
C ARG A 417 25.39 -1.22 19.05
N GLN A 418 24.91 -1.67 17.91
CA GLN A 418 23.46 -1.68 17.63
C GLN A 418 22.77 -2.96 18.09
N ASN A 419 23.44 -4.11 18.00
CA ASN A 419 22.81 -5.40 18.15
C ASN A 419 23.30 -6.20 19.37
N ILE A 420 24.45 -5.88 19.96
CA ILE A 420 25.00 -6.63 21.10
C ILE A 420 24.75 -5.85 22.40
N HIS A 421 24.35 -6.56 23.44
CA HIS A 421 24.15 -5.99 24.77
C HIS A 421 25.40 -5.24 25.24
N PRO A 422 25.30 -4.05 25.86
CA PRO A 422 26.46 -3.24 26.23
C PRO A 422 27.55 -4.01 27.01
N ASP A 423 27.19 -4.86 27.95
CA ASP A 423 28.14 -5.64 28.75
C ASP A 423 28.89 -6.72 27.94
N ASP A 424 28.35 -7.12 26.78
CA ASP A 424 28.94 -8.18 25.95
C ASP A 424 29.73 -7.60 24.76
N GLN A 425 29.69 -6.28 24.53
CA GLN A 425 30.27 -5.64 23.34
C GLN A 425 31.78 -5.83 23.24
N GLU A 426 32.52 -5.66 24.32
CA GLU A 426 33.99 -5.83 24.35
C GLU A 426 34.38 -7.25 23.99
N ARG A 427 33.72 -8.24 24.61
CA ARG A 427 33.94 -9.68 24.35
C ARG A 427 33.52 -10.04 22.90
N PHE A 428 32.45 -9.46 22.39
CA PHE A 428 32.03 -9.64 21.00
C PHE A 428 33.05 -9.08 20.00
N LEU A 429 33.58 -7.89 20.24
CA LEU A 429 34.62 -7.27 19.39
C LEU A 429 35.90 -8.07 19.37
N GLU A 430 36.27 -8.71 20.48
CA GLU A 430 37.40 -9.66 20.50
C GLU A 430 37.07 -10.95 19.73
N PHE A 431 35.84 -11.47 19.86
CA PHE A 431 35.36 -12.63 19.11
C PHE A 431 35.41 -12.42 17.59
N VAL A 432 34.98 -11.26 17.09
CA VAL A 432 34.96 -10.91 15.64
C VAL A 432 36.21 -10.16 15.21
N ARG A 433 37.32 -10.24 15.96
CA ARG A 433 38.58 -9.61 15.61
C ARG A 433 39.10 -10.11 14.26
N LEU A 434 39.45 -9.21 13.35
CA LEU A 434 39.80 -9.52 11.96
C LEU A 434 41.22 -10.12 11.82
N ASP A 435 42.15 -9.66 12.66
CA ASP A 435 43.51 -10.19 12.69
C ASP A 435 43.52 -11.62 13.24
N ASN A 436 44.27 -12.50 12.61
CA ASN A 436 44.43 -13.90 12.97
C ASN A 436 43.17 -14.75 12.96
N MET A 437 42.08 -14.32 12.29
CA MET A 437 40.81 -15.05 12.26
C MET A 437 40.99 -16.44 11.64
N GLU A 438 41.72 -16.56 10.54
CA GLU A 438 42.03 -17.84 9.89
C GLU A 438 42.74 -18.79 10.85
N GLN A 439 43.81 -18.33 11.50
CA GLN A 439 44.58 -19.12 12.46
C GLN A 439 43.74 -19.58 13.65
N ARG A 440 42.86 -18.71 14.17
CA ARG A 440 41.96 -19.06 15.28
C ARG A 440 40.95 -20.12 14.91
N ILE A 441 40.49 -20.15 13.66
CA ILE A 441 39.59 -21.18 13.15
C ILE A 441 40.37 -22.49 12.93
N GLU A 442 41.58 -22.43 12.37
CA GLU A 442 42.42 -23.63 12.15
C GLU A 442 42.88 -24.26 13.46
N ASP A 443 43.16 -23.46 14.47
CA ASP A 443 43.54 -23.95 15.80
C ASP A 443 42.35 -24.54 16.59
N SER A 444 41.11 -24.28 16.12
CA SER A 444 39.92 -24.85 16.75
C SER A 444 39.72 -26.30 16.36
N PRO A 445 39.46 -27.22 17.32
CA PRO A 445 39.26 -28.65 17.06
C PRO A 445 38.08 -28.93 16.10
N GLU A 446 37.12 -27.98 16.03
CA GLU A 446 35.90 -28.13 15.25
C GLU A 446 35.98 -27.41 13.89
N GLY A 447 37.10 -26.72 13.58
CA GLY A 447 37.25 -25.90 12.36
C GLY A 447 36.32 -24.68 12.31
N MET A 448 35.85 -24.25 13.48
CA MET A 448 35.00 -23.06 13.65
C MET A 448 35.25 -22.41 15.01
N ILE A 449 34.93 -21.14 15.14
CA ILE A 449 34.87 -20.46 16.43
C ILE A 449 33.42 -20.12 16.76
N ALA A 450 33.00 -20.35 17.99
CA ALA A 450 31.63 -20.08 18.45
C ALA A 450 31.64 -19.50 19.87
N ASP A 451 30.74 -18.57 20.15
CA ASP A 451 30.52 -17.99 21.47
C ASP A 451 29.08 -17.48 21.62
N TYR A 452 28.67 -17.17 22.85
CA TYR A 452 27.32 -16.75 23.19
C TYR A 452 27.28 -15.29 23.57
N PHE A 453 26.36 -14.53 22.94
CA PHE A 453 26.17 -13.12 23.21
C PHE A 453 24.69 -12.78 23.31
N ARG A 454 24.35 -11.80 24.17
CA ARG A 454 23.02 -11.23 24.21
C ARG A 454 22.82 -10.33 23.02
N THR A 455 21.97 -10.76 22.09
CA THR A 455 21.70 -10.09 20.83
C THR A 455 20.30 -9.49 20.84
N LYS A 456 20.14 -8.30 20.29
CA LYS A 456 18.89 -7.56 20.24
C LYS A 456 17.96 -8.20 19.22
N GLY A 457 16.78 -8.66 19.68
CA GLY A 457 15.72 -9.18 18.82
C GLY A 457 14.91 -8.10 18.13
N ALA A 458 14.00 -8.50 17.24
CA ALA A 458 13.09 -7.60 16.54
C ALA A 458 12.16 -6.80 17.49
N ASP A 459 11.83 -7.39 18.62
CA ASP A 459 11.04 -6.78 19.71
C ASP A 459 11.82 -5.77 20.56
N GLY A 460 13.11 -5.55 20.25
CA GLY A 460 14.01 -4.69 21.00
C GLY A 460 14.58 -5.30 22.29
N ASN A 461 14.16 -6.52 22.66
CA ASN A 461 14.67 -7.24 23.80
C ASN A 461 15.95 -7.99 23.48
N PHE A 462 16.80 -8.22 24.48
CA PHE A 462 18.03 -8.98 24.32
C PHE A 462 17.78 -10.46 24.65
N THR A 463 18.14 -11.33 23.69
CA THR A 463 18.11 -12.80 23.85
C THR A 463 19.51 -13.37 23.66
N TRP A 464 19.78 -14.53 24.26
CA TRP A 464 21.04 -15.22 24.05
C TRP A 464 21.08 -15.89 22.69
N ASP A 465 22.01 -15.46 21.85
CA ASP A 465 22.31 -16.09 20.58
C ASP A 465 23.69 -16.76 20.62
N VAL A 466 23.84 -17.89 19.95
CA VAL A 466 25.13 -18.47 19.62
C VAL A 466 25.61 -17.88 18.30
N HIS A 467 26.79 -17.30 18.32
CA HIS A 467 27.46 -16.72 17.15
C HIS A 467 28.57 -17.65 16.71
N THR A 468 28.70 -17.90 15.42
CA THR A 468 29.66 -18.84 14.86
C THR A 468 30.35 -18.25 13.64
N ILE A 469 31.66 -18.47 13.50
CA ILE A 469 32.44 -18.10 12.31
C ILE A 469 33.13 -19.33 11.77
N ILE A 470 32.97 -19.59 10.47
CA ILE A 470 33.49 -20.75 9.75
C ILE A 470 34.25 -20.28 8.51
N SER A 471 35.40 -20.85 8.19
CA SER A 471 36.09 -20.60 6.92
C SER A 471 35.35 -21.26 5.76
N ILE A 472 35.19 -20.54 4.65
CA ILE A 472 34.60 -21.12 3.44
C ILE A 472 35.71 -21.88 2.68
N PRO A 473 35.54 -23.19 2.41
CA PRO A 473 36.53 -24.00 1.70
C PRO A 473 36.88 -23.42 0.32
N LYS A 474 38.14 -23.58 -0.10
CA LYS A 474 38.67 -23.12 -1.41
C LYS A 474 38.80 -21.61 -1.58
N THR A 475 38.71 -20.83 -0.52
CA THR A 475 38.90 -19.37 -0.56
C THR A 475 40.25 -18.93 0.02
N ASN A 476 41.17 -19.85 0.22
CA ASN A 476 42.50 -19.63 0.82
C ASN A 476 42.44 -18.88 2.17
N GLY A 477 41.39 -19.20 2.99
CA GLY A 477 41.20 -18.60 4.32
C GLY A 477 40.79 -17.13 4.32
N LYS A 478 40.31 -16.59 3.22
CA LYS A 478 40.00 -15.16 3.08
C LYS A 478 38.52 -14.82 3.09
N VAL A 479 37.65 -15.84 2.98
CA VAL A 479 36.20 -15.69 3.05
C VAL A 479 35.64 -16.54 4.17
N PHE A 480 34.83 -15.91 5.01
CA PHE A 480 34.24 -16.54 6.19
C PHE A 480 32.73 -16.42 6.17
N LEU A 481 32.04 -17.43 6.72
CA LEU A 481 30.63 -17.40 7.01
C LEU A 481 30.44 -17.09 8.50
N TYR A 482 29.80 -15.97 8.79
CA TYR A 482 29.36 -15.62 10.14
C TYR A 482 27.88 -15.92 10.28
N THR A 483 27.49 -16.54 11.39
CA THR A 483 26.07 -16.87 11.67
C THR A 483 25.71 -16.55 13.11
N SER A 484 24.46 -16.17 13.37
CA SER A 484 23.87 -16.15 14.70
C SER A 484 22.52 -16.83 14.72
N LYS A 485 22.20 -17.52 15.81
CA LYS A 485 20.90 -18.15 16.06
C LYS A 485 20.57 -18.13 17.54
N LEU A 486 19.27 -18.17 17.87
CA LEU A 486 18.81 -18.28 19.24
C LEU A 486 19.47 -19.49 19.94
N SER A 487 20.01 -19.27 21.12
CA SER A 487 20.62 -20.34 21.91
C SER A 487 19.55 -21.33 22.40
N PRO A 488 19.79 -22.63 22.29
CA PRO A 488 18.91 -23.63 22.88
C PRO A 488 19.07 -23.78 24.41
N LEU A 489 20.07 -23.10 25.00
CA LEU A 489 20.35 -23.15 26.42
C LEU A 489 19.58 -22.06 27.17
N ASP A 490 19.11 -22.36 28.38
CA ASP A 490 18.43 -21.40 29.22
C ASP A 490 19.37 -20.32 29.79
N ASP A 491 18.82 -19.14 30.11
CA ASP A 491 19.57 -17.97 30.60
C ASP A 491 20.42 -18.30 31.85
N GLY A 492 19.91 -19.11 32.76
CA GLY A 492 20.64 -19.49 33.96
C GLY A 492 21.86 -20.35 33.69
N THR A 493 21.77 -21.25 32.73
CA THR A 493 22.87 -22.12 32.28
C THR A 493 23.93 -21.31 31.55
N LEU A 494 23.53 -20.41 30.65
CA LEU A 494 24.42 -19.53 29.91
C LEU A 494 25.17 -18.55 30.81
N ARG A 495 24.50 -17.90 31.73
CA ARG A 495 25.18 -17.00 32.71
C ARG A 495 26.21 -17.74 33.53
N LYS A 496 25.95 -18.96 33.95
CA LYS A 496 26.93 -19.79 34.67
C LYS A 496 28.13 -20.18 33.81
N HIS A 497 27.89 -20.47 32.55
CA HIS A 497 28.94 -20.87 31.61
C HIS A 497 29.85 -19.68 31.28
N VAL A 498 29.29 -18.59 30.83
CA VAL A 498 30.00 -17.37 30.44
C VAL A 498 30.72 -16.73 31.65
N LEU A 499 30.07 -16.64 32.82
CA LEU A 499 30.66 -16.06 34.02
C LEU A 499 31.75 -16.98 34.63
N LYS A 500 31.67 -18.28 34.45
CA LYS A 500 32.74 -19.17 34.92
C LYS A 500 34.04 -19.06 34.13
N GLU A 501 33.98 -18.79 32.84
CA GLU A 501 35.14 -18.51 32.02
C GLU A 501 35.75 -17.14 32.37
N TYR A 502 34.95 -16.10 32.56
CA TYR A 502 35.42 -14.77 33.02
C TYR A 502 36.06 -14.78 34.41
N ILE A 503 35.55 -15.60 35.34
CA ILE A 503 36.10 -15.75 36.70
C ILE A 503 37.42 -16.56 36.69
N LYS A 504 37.72 -17.32 35.65
CA LYS A 504 39.00 -18.04 35.54
C LYS A 504 40.15 -17.14 35.08
N ASP A 505 39.90 -16.10 34.32
CA ASP A 505 40.91 -15.17 33.84
C ASP A 505 41.20 -13.99 34.82
N ASP A 506 40.31 -13.71 35.78
CA ASP A 506 40.50 -12.69 36.82
C ASP A 506 40.92 -13.33 38.15
N LYS A 507 42.14 -13.84 38.24
CA LYS A 507 42.89 -13.96 39.51
C LYS A 507 44.39 -14.09 39.26
N PRO A 508 45.22 -13.20 39.81
CA PRO A 508 45.53 -13.35 41.22
C PRO A 508 45.61 -11.99 41.94
N GLU A 509 44.80 -11.76 42.92
CA GLU A 509 45.11 -10.92 44.09
C GLU A 509 43.81 -10.57 44.85
N LEU A 510 43.31 -11.52 45.63
CA LEU A 510 42.42 -11.23 46.79
C LEU A 510 42.33 -12.47 47.68
N LYS A 511 43.49 -12.90 48.16
CA LYS A 511 43.58 -13.68 49.40
C LYS A 511 44.56 -12.96 50.31
N THR A 512 44.05 -12.01 51.06
CA THR A 512 44.55 -11.61 52.38
C THR A 512 43.79 -10.43 52.94
N ALA A 513 42.57 -10.67 53.41
CA ALA A 513 41.95 -9.74 54.37
C ALA A 513 40.65 -10.35 54.98
N GLU A 514 40.66 -11.62 55.38
CA GLU A 514 39.71 -12.14 56.36
C GLU A 514 40.40 -13.19 57.24
N ASN A 515 41.30 -12.70 58.07
CA ASN A 515 41.71 -13.37 59.30
C ASN A 515 42.42 -12.33 60.20
N LYS A 516 41.62 -11.45 60.82
CA LYS A 516 41.91 -10.72 62.06
C LYS A 516 40.68 -9.92 62.48
N ALA A 517 39.80 -10.55 63.20
CA ALA A 517 39.12 -10.02 64.34
C ALA A 517 38.12 -11.13 64.80
N GLU A 518 38.43 -11.58 65.97
CA GLU A 518 37.55 -12.32 66.84
C GLU A 518 36.17 -11.71 66.96
#